data_d5d308bb816ffd8dd139258ef005d647
#
_entry.id   d5d308bb816ffd8dd139258ef005d647
#
_cell.length_a   1.000
_cell.length_b   1.000
_cell.length_c   1.000
_cell.angle_alpha   90.00
_cell.angle_beta   90.00
_cell.angle_gamma   90.00
#
_symmetry.space_group_name_H-M   'P 1'
#
loop_
_entity.id
_entity.type
_entity.pdbx_description
1 polymer ?
#
loop_
_entity_poly.entity_id
_entity_poly.type
_entity_poly.pdbx_seq_one_letter_code
_entity_poly.pdbx_strand_id
1 'polypeptide(L)'
;MAARIKKHENLTEANLQHVISLLRAEKPITKKEACSILNISYNTTRLNKLIEEHEETVRYRELRKAQNKGKGVTEAEKKSIVTYYLDGQNISDIAKSLYRSPAFIKAVIERLGIPQKLAATDYEGIRQAMLPEQCVAETFENGQRVWSIKGNCIAIV
;
A
#
# COMPACT_ATOMS: atom_id res chain seq x y z
N MET A 1 -1.39 5.24 -10.54
CA MET A 1 -2.45 4.42 -11.20
C MET A 1 -1.82 3.18 -11.77
N ALA A 2 -2.23 2.00 -11.32
CA ALA A 2 -1.80 0.74 -11.92
C ALA A 2 -2.25 0.68 -13.39
N ALA A 3 -1.35 0.30 -14.29
CA ALA A 3 -1.66 0.19 -15.70
C ALA A 3 -2.76 -0.86 -15.90
N ARG A 4 -3.83 -0.48 -16.61
CA ARG A 4 -4.96 -1.37 -16.89
C ARG A 4 -4.47 -2.51 -17.79
N ILE A 5 -4.42 -3.72 -17.23
CA ILE A 5 -4.00 -4.93 -17.96
C ILE A 5 -5.12 -5.35 -18.91
N LYS A 6 -4.78 -5.51 -20.19
CA LYS A 6 -5.71 -6.03 -21.19
C LYS A 6 -5.69 -7.57 -21.19
N LYS A 7 -6.81 -8.21 -21.51
CA LYS A 7 -6.96 -9.68 -21.47
C LYS A 7 -5.92 -10.46 -22.28
N HIS A 8 -5.34 -9.87 -23.32
CA HIS A 8 -4.35 -10.50 -24.19
C HIS A 8 -2.90 -10.29 -23.72
N GLU A 9 -2.67 -9.48 -22.72
CA GLU A 9 -1.33 -9.17 -22.22
C GLU A 9 -0.85 -10.26 -21.25
N ASN A 10 0.37 -10.73 -21.45
CA ASN A 10 1.00 -11.78 -20.63
C ASN A 10 1.85 -11.17 -19.50
N LEU A 11 1.23 -10.34 -18.67
CA LEU A 11 1.90 -9.61 -17.59
C LEU A 11 1.89 -10.38 -16.26
N THR A 12 2.13 -11.69 -16.31
CA THR A 12 2.29 -12.49 -15.11
C THR A 12 3.66 -12.26 -14.49
N GLU A 13 3.77 -12.46 -13.19
CA GLU A 13 5.02 -12.32 -12.45
C GLU A 13 6.13 -13.20 -13.03
N ALA A 14 5.80 -14.44 -13.41
CA ALA A 14 6.73 -15.37 -14.04
C ALA A 14 7.24 -14.87 -15.39
N ASN A 15 6.37 -14.32 -16.23
CA ASN A 15 6.74 -13.77 -17.53
C ASN A 15 7.60 -12.51 -17.41
N LEU A 16 7.28 -11.63 -16.46
CA LEU A 16 8.10 -10.45 -16.17
C LEU A 16 9.50 -10.86 -15.68
N GLN A 17 9.58 -11.80 -14.76
CA GLN A 17 10.85 -12.32 -14.28
C GLN A 17 11.67 -12.98 -15.40
N HIS A 18 11.01 -13.74 -16.27
CA HIS A 18 11.65 -14.34 -17.42
C HIS A 18 12.22 -13.29 -18.40
N VAL A 19 11.42 -12.28 -18.75
CA VAL A 19 11.87 -11.17 -19.62
C VAL A 19 13.04 -10.41 -19.00
N ILE A 20 13.00 -10.12 -17.70
CA ILE A 20 14.09 -9.46 -16.99
C ILE A 20 15.37 -10.31 -17.07
N SER A 21 15.27 -11.61 -16.87
CA SER A 21 16.42 -12.51 -16.97
C SER A 21 17.02 -12.53 -18.37
N LEU A 22 16.19 -12.53 -19.42
CA LEU A 22 16.65 -12.47 -20.82
C LEU A 22 17.27 -11.12 -21.19
N LEU A 23 16.76 -10.01 -20.67
CA LEU A 23 17.32 -8.68 -20.86
C LEU A 23 18.70 -8.50 -20.19
N ARG A 24 18.97 -9.27 -19.15
CA ARG A 24 20.24 -9.25 -18.39
C ARG A 24 21.19 -10.38 -18.70
N ALA A 25 20.84 -11.27 -19.65
CA ALA A 25 21.68 -12.38 -20.07
C ALA A 25 22.95 -11.87 -20.79
N GLU A 26 23.95 -12.73 -20.95
CA GLU A 26 25.17 -12.43 -21.70
C GLU A 26 24.89 -11.96 -23.14
N LYS A 27 23.81 -12.50 -23.76
CA LYS A 27 23.26 -12.04 -25.02
C LYS A 27 21.83 -11.51 -24.78
N PRO A 28 21.70 -10.23 -24.43
CA PRO A 28 20.40 -9.67 -24.10
C PRO A 28 19.48 -9.61 -25.32
N ILE A 29 18.20 -9.92 -25.11
CA ILE A 29 17.17 -9.74 -26.12
C ILE A 29 16.90 -8.26 -26.34
N THR A 30 16.34 -7.92 -27.50
CA THR A 30 15.93 -6.55 -27.79
C THR A 30 14.67 -6.18 -27.00
N LYS A 31 14.49 -4.89 -26.73
CA LYS A 31 13.26 -4.38 -26.10
C LYS A 31 12.00 -4.70 -26.90
N LYS A 32 12.12 -4.84 -28.22
CA LYS A 32 11.02 -5.24 -29.10
C LYS A 32 10.61 -6.70 -28.86
N GLU A 33 11.59 -7.60 -28.75
CA GLU A 33 11.35 -9.00 -28.43
C GLU A 33 10.77 -9.16 -27.01
N ALA A 34 11.26 -8.40 -26.05
CA ALA A 34 10.69 -8.36 -24.70
C ALA A 34 9.21 -7.96 -24.70
N CYS A 35 8.84 -6.94 -25.44
CA CYS A 35 7.43 -6.55 -25.60
C CYS A 35 6.60 -7.63 -26.29
N SER A 36 7.17 -8.34 -27.26
CA SER A 36 6.51 -9.44 -27.95
C SER A 36 6.23 -10.63 -27.00
N ILE A 37 7.17 -10.99 -26.15
CA ILE A 37 7.01 -12.04 -25.14
C ILE A 37 5.87 -11.70 -24.16
N LEU A 38 5.80 -10.43 -23.73
CA LEU A 38 4.76 -9.93 -22.83
C LEU A 38 3.43 -9.65 -23.57
N ASN A 39 3.39 -9.83 -24.87
CA ASN A 39 2.24 -9.54 -25.72
C ASN A 39 1.68 -8.11 -25.53
N ILE A 40 2.58 -7.16 -25.45
CA ILE A 40 2.28 -5.72 -25.38
C ILE A 40 2.76 -5.01 -26.64
N SER A 41 2.14 -3.87 -26.94
CA SER A 41 2.61 -3.01 -28.02
C SER A 41 4.02 -2.50 -27.70
N TYR A 42 4.86 -2.36 -28.75
CA TYR A 42 6.21 -1.85 -28.57
C TYR A 42 6.21 -0.43 -27.97
N ASN A 43 6.56 -0.36 -26.72
CA ASN A 43 6.69 0.89 -25.97
C ASN A 43 7.75 0.72 -24.88
N THR A 44 8.90 1.33 -25.09
CA THR A 44 10.05 1.20 -24.17
C THR A 44 9.80 1.84 -22.82
N THR A 45 9.05 2.93 -22.75
CA THR A 45 8.69 3.60 -21.49
C THR A 45 7.78 2.72 -20.65
N ARG A 46 6.76 2.13 -21.30
CA ARG A 46 5.86 1.20 -20.62
C ARG A 46 6.60 -0.06 -20.15
N LEU A 47 7.46 -0.63 -20.99
CA LEU A 47 8.26 -1.80 -20.64
C LEU A 47 9.15 -1.53 -19.43
N ASN A 48 9.90 -0.43 -19.43
CA ASN A 48 10.77 -0.05 -18.33
C ASN A 48 9.97 0.13 -17.03
N LYS A 49 8.81 0.78 -17.11
CA LYS A 49 7.93 0.98 -15.96
C LYS A 49 7.40 -0.34 -15.39
N LEU A 50 7.00 -1.29 -16.22
CA LEU A 50 6.56 -2.63 -15.78
C LEU A 50 7.69 -3.40 -15.10
N ILE A 51 8.90 -3.31 -15.62
CA ILE A 51 10.09 -3.93 -15.01
C ILE A 51 10.39 -3.31 -13.65
N GLU A 52 10.38 -1.99 -13.56
CA GLU A 52 10.63 -1.24 -12.33
C GLU A 52 9.58 -1.58 -11.25
N GLU A 53 8.29 -1.53 -11.58
CA GLU A 53 7.20 -1.92 -10.68
C GLU A 53 7.32 -3.37 -10.18
N HIS A 54 7.74 -4.28 -11.06
CA HIS A 54 7.98 -5.67 -10.69
C HIS A 54 9.16 -5.80 -9.72
N GLU A 55 10.29 -5.17 -10.01
CA GLU A 55 11.48 -5.18 -9.17
C GLU A 55 11.22 -4.56 -7.79
N GLU A 56 10.50 -3.46 -7.73
CA GLU A 56 10.06 -2.86 -6.47
C GLU A 56 9.19 -3.83 -5.66
N THR A 57 8.26 -4.51 -6.31
CA THR A 57 7.40 -5.50 -5.64
C THR A 57 8.20 -6.66 -5.07
N VAL A 58 9.16 -7.19 -5.83
CA VAL A 58 10.04 -8.29 -5.38
C VAL A 58 10.90 -7.81 -4.21
N ARG A 59 11.53 -6.65 -4.34
CA ARG A 59 12.35 -6.03 -3.29
C ARG A 59 11.58 -5.81 -2.00
N TYR A 60 10.37 -5.29 -2.10
CA TYR A 60 9.48 -5.12 -0.95
C TYR A 60 9.18 -6.45 -0.25
N ARG A 61 8.85 -7.51 -1.02
CA ARG A 61 8.58 -8.84 -0.46
C ARG A 61 9.79 -9.43 0.25
N GLU A 62 10.99 -9.27 -0.32
CA GLU A 62 12.24 -9.77 0.26
C GLU A 62 12.57 -9.04 1.56
N LEU A 63 12.51 -7.70 1.56
CA LEU A 63 12.75 -6.90 2.75
C LEU A 63 11.74 -7.20 3.85
N ARG A 64 10.47 -7.40 3.49
CA ARG A 64 9.45 -7.79 4.46
C ARG A 64 9.75 -9.14 5.10
N LYS A 65 10.19 -10.11 4.31
CA LYS A 65 10.58 -11.43 4.82
C LYS A 65 11.81 -11.35 5.72
N ALA A 66 12.84 -10.63 5.30
CA ALA A 66 14.10 -10.53 6.02
C ALA A 66 13.97 -9.77 7.35
N GLN A 67 13.24 -8.65 7.36
CA GLN A 67 13.17 -7.77 8.52
C GLN A 67 12.06 -8.10 9.50
N ASN A 68 10.90 -8.52 9.01
CA ASN A 68 9.67 -8.51 9.79
C ASN A 68 8.93 -9.85 9.90
N LYS A 69 9.36 -10.89 9.19
CA LYS A 69 8.68 -12.19 9.24
C LYS A 69 8.70 -12.75 10.67
N GLY A 70 7.51 -13.05 11.18
CA GLY A 70 7.35 -13.63 12.51
C GLY A 70 7.55 -12.66 13.70
N LYS A 71 7.84 -11.40 13.44
CA LYS A 71 8.00 -10.39 14.50
C LYS A 71 6.68 -9.68 14.78
N GLY A 72 6.37 -9.50 16.06
CA GLY A 72 5.22 -8.70 16.49
C GLY A 72 5.39 -7.21 16.17
N VAL A 73 4.33 -6.44 16.42
CA VAL A 73 4.37 -4.98 16.27
C VAL A 73 5.12 -4.37 17.47
N THR A 74 6.04 -3.45 17.20
CA THR A 74 6.73 -2.67 18.22
C THR A 74 5.92 -1.43 18.61
N GLU A 75 6.19 -0.82 19.76
CA GLU A 75 5.53 0.42 20.19
C GLU A 75 5.83 1.60 19.21
N ALA A 76 7.05 1.64 18.67
CA ALA A 76 7.41 2.63 17.66
C ALA A 76 6.61 2.44 16.37
N GLU A 77 6.43 1.20 15.92
CA GLU A 77 5.58 0.90 14.75
C GLU A 77 4.11 1.25 15.00
N LYS A 78 3.58 0.97 16.19
CA LYS A 78 2.20 1.35 16.55
C LYS A 78 2.00 2.85 16.42
N LYS A 79 2.90 3.65 17.00
CA LYS A 79 2.87 5.11 16.88
C LYS A 79 2.91 5.58 15.43
N SER A 80 3.81 5.02 14.63
CA SER A 80 3.93 5.36 13.21
C SER A 80 2.65 5.00 12.43
N ILE A 81 2.07 3.82 12.68
CA ILE A 81 0.82 3.38 12.04
C ILE A 81 -0.32 4.34 12.37
N VAL A 82 -0.47 4.71 13.64
CA VAL A 82 -1.52 5.64 14.09
C VAL A 82 -1.33 6.99 13.42
N THR A 83 -0.11 7.55 13.46
CA THR A 83 0.20 8.85 12.87
C THR A 83 -0.09 8.86 11.37
N TYR A 84 0.43 7.90 10.62
CA TYR A 84 0.21 7.84 9.17
C TYR A 84 -1.25 7.63 8.80
N TYR A 85 -1.96 6.81 9.57
CA TYR A 85 -3.39 6.57 9.33
C TYR A 85 -4.24 7.80 9.60
N LEU A 86 -3.96 8.54 10.67
CA LEU A 86 -4.63 9.80 11.00
C LEU A 86 -4.28 10.91 10.00
N ASP A 87 -3.05 10.93 9.49
CA ASP A 87 -2.60 11.86 8.44
C ASP A 87 -3.24 11.59 7.06
N GLY A 88 -4.02 10.56 6.93
CA GLY A 88 -4.76 10.28 5.71
C GLY A 88 -4.14 9.24 4.79
N GLN A 89 -3.01 8.64 5.14
CA GLN A 89 -2.40 7.58 4.34
C GLN A 89 -3.28 6.33 4.29
N ASN A 90 -3.27 5.66 3.16
CA ASN A 90 -3.97 4.39 3.02
C ASN A 90 -3.17 3.23 3.62
N ILE A 91 -3.86 2.14 3.95
CA ILE A 91 -3.25 0.95 4.57
C ILE A 91 -2.12 0.37 3.72
N SER A 92 -2.25 0.39 2.40
CA SER A 92 -1.23 -0.13 1.48
C SER A 92 0.07 0.67 1.53
N ASP A 93 -0.02 1.99 1.61
CA ASP A 93 1.14 2.86 1.67
C ASP A 93 1.84 2.77 3.04
N ILE A 94 1.07 2.70 4.12
CA ILE A 94 1.61 2.44 5.46
C ILE A 94 2.34 1.10 5.50
N ALA A 95 1.75 0.06 4.93
CA ALA A 95 2.35 -1.28 4.86
C ALA A 95 3.68 -1.28 4.09
N LYS A 96 3.75 -0.57 2.97
CA LYS A 96 4.99 -0.41 2.20
C LYS A 96 6.06 0.33 2.98
N SER A 97 5.71 1.43 3.64
CA SER A 97 6.65 2.24 4.43
C SER A 97 7.27 1.47 5.59
N LEU A 98 6.50 0.57 6.21
CA LEU A 98 6.94 -0.22 7.36
C LEU A 98 7.39 -1.65 7.00
N TYR A 99 7.42 -1.99 5.73
CA TYR A 99 7.72 -3.35 5.25
C TYR A 99 6.87 -4.44 5.93
N ARG A 100 5.58 -4.15 6.07
CA ARG A 100 4.58 -5.06 6.61
C ARG A 100 3.53 -5.41 5.56
N SER A 101 2.70 -6.42 5.83
CA SER A 101 1.55 -6.71 4.96
C SER A 101 0.39 -5.76 5.25
N PRO A 102 -0.44 -5.41 4.26
CA PRO A 102 -1.65 -4.63 4.50
C PRO A 102 -2.59 -5.26 5.53
N ALA A 103 -2.71 -6.59 5.52
CA ALA A 103 -3.50 -7.33 6.51
C ALA A 103 -2.98 -7.15 7.94
N PHE A 104 -1.65 -7.12 8.11
CA PHE A 104 -1.02 -6.86 9.40
C PHE A 104 -1.34 -5.45 9.91
N ILE A 105 -1.19 -4.45 9.05
CA ILE A 105 -1.51 -3.06 9.41
C ILE A 105 -2.99 -2.92 9.79
N LYS A 106 -3.88 -3.51 8.99
CA LYS A 106 -5.32 -3.51 9.28
C LYS A 106 -5.63 -4.15 10.65
N ALA A 107 -5.03 -5.31 10.94
CA ALA A 107 -5.21 -5.98 12.22
C ALA A 107 -4.69 -5.15 13.41
N VAL A 108 -3.59 -4.42 13.24
CA VAL A 108 -3.06 -3.49 14.27
C VAL A 108 -4.03 -2.33 14.50
N ILE A 109 -4.54 -1.70 13.44
CA ILE A 109 -5.52 -0.61 13.51
C ILE A 109 -6.78 -1.07 14.24
N GLU A 110 -7.32 -2.24 13.87
CA GLU A 110 -8.50 -2.83 14.52
C GLU A 110 -8.25 -3.13 15.99
N ARG A 111 -7.10 -3.69 16.34
CA ARG A 111 -6.72 -4.02 17.73
C ARG A 111 -6.55 -2.77 18.59
N LEU A 112 -6.06 -1.68 18.01
CA LEU A 112 -5.94 -0.38 18.68
C LEU A 112 -7.28 0.35 18.81
N GLY A 113 -8.34 -0.14 18.15
CA GLY A 113 -9.66 0.48 18.18
C GLY A 113 -9.74 1.79 17.39
N ILE A 114 -8.83 2.00 16.43
CA ILE A 114 -8.85 3.21 15.58
C ILE A 114 -10.01 3.08 14.59
N PRO A 115 -10.87 4.10 14.47
CA PRO A 115 -12.00 4.05 13.55
C PRO A 115 -11.53 3.91 12.10
N GLN A 116 -12.19 3.03 11.34
CA GLN A 116 -11.93 2.90 9.92
C GLN A 116 -12.42 4.15 9.18
N LYS A 117 -11.64 4.58 8.19
CA LYS A 117 -12.03 5.66 7.29
C LYS A 117 -13.15 5.16 6.38
N LEU A 118 -14.25 5.86 6.42
CA LEU A 118 -15.39 5.61 5.56
C LEU A 118 -15.34 6.51 4.33
N ALA A 119 -15.98 6.07 3.24
CA ALA A 119 -16.19 6.95 2.10
C ALA A 119 -16.99 8.17 2.55
N ALA A 120 -16.73 9.35 1.94
CA ALA A 120 -17.37 10.59 2.35
C ALA A 120 -18.91 10.54 2.33
N THR A 121 -19.49 9.68 1.50
CA THR A 121 -20.95 9.44 1.40
C THR A 121 -21.51 8.62 2.55
N ASP A 122 -20.70 7.73 3.13
CA ASP A 122 -21.18 6.81 4.20
C ASP A 122 -20.98 7.43 5.59
N TYR A 123 -20.23 8.53 5.62
CA TYR A 123 -19.72 9.12 6.83
C TYR A 123 -20.80 9.76 7.72
N GLU A 124 -21.78 10.45 7.13
CA GLU A 124 -22.80 11.14 7.90
C GLU A 124 -23.81 10.19 8.56
N GLY A 125 -24.15 9.07 7.92
CA GLY A 125 -25.08 8.09 8.47
C GLY A 125 -24.50 7.22 9.58
N ILE A 126 -23.18 6.97 9.57
CA ILE A 126 -22.52 6.04 10.50
C ILE A 126 -21.73 6.78 11.60
N ARG A 127 -21.53 8.08 11.45
CA ARG A 127 -20.77 8.93 12.36
C ARG A 127 -21.13 8.75 13.83
N GLN A 128 -22.42 8.66 14.14
CA GLN A 128 -22.89 8.54 15.51
C GLN A 128 -22.72 7.14 16.11
N ALA A 129 -22.65 6.11 15.26
CA ALA A 129 -22.59 4.72 15.71
C ALA A 129 -21.17 4.22 15.99
N MET A 130 -20.15 4.83 15.39
CA MET A 130 -18.78 4.29 15.41
C MET A 130 -17.79 5.04 16.29
N LEU A 131 -18.11 6.26 16.73
CA LEU A 131 -17.17 7.09 17.50
C LEU A 131 -17.84 7.67 18.71
N PRO A 132 -17.29 7.42 19.91
CA PRO A 132 -17.67 8.19 21.08
C PRO A 132 -17.30 9.65 20.81
N GLU A 133 -18.28 10.52 20.58
CA GLU A 133 -18.08 11.96 20.40
C GLU A 133 -17.24 12.60 21.51
N GLN A 134 -17.18 11.92 22.64
CA GLN A 134 -16.40 12.30 23.82
C GLN A 134 -14.88 12.18 23.57
N CYS A 135 -14.45 11.29 22.67
CA CYS A 135 -13.03 10.96 22.48
C CYS A 135 -12.43 11.57 21.20
N VAL A 136 -13.25 11.97 20.25
CA VAL A 136 -12.78 12.43 18.95
C VAL A 136 -13.29 13.83 18.65
N ALA A 137 -12.39 14.74 18.32
CA ALA A 137 -12.71 16.04 17.75
C ALA A 137 -12.55 15.98 16.24
N GLU A 138 -13.56 16.42 15.52
CA GLU A 138 -13.54 16.57 14.08
C GLU A 138 -13.35 18.04 13.74
N THR A 139 -12.35 18.31 12.92
CA THR A 139 -12.08 19.65 12.39
C THR A 139 -11.99 19.59 10.88
N PHE A 140 -12.31 20.70 10.22
CA PHE A 140 -12.11 20.86 8.79
C PHE A 140 -10.93 21.79 8.56
N GLU A 141 -9.89 21.27 7.94
CA GLU A 141 -8.74 22.05 7.49
C GLU A 141 -8.62 21.94 5.98
N ASN A 142 -8.62 23.07 5.27
CA ASN A 142 -8.50 23.14 3.81
C ASN A 142 -9.52 22.25 3.04
N GLY A 143 -10.74 22.12 3.57
CA GLY A 143 -11.79 21.28 2.98
C GLY A 143 -11.63 19.77 3.22
N GLN A 144 -10.64 19.36 4.00
CA GLN A 144 -10.47 17.98 4.42
C GLN A 144 -10.87 17.81 5.89
N ARG A 145 -11.49 16.67 6.18
CA ARG A 145 -11.80 16.29 7.56
C ARG A 145 -10.53 15.83 8.27
N VAL A 146 -10.20 16.47 9.36
CA VAL A 146 -9.08 16.11 10.24
C VAL A 146 -9.64 15.58 11.54
N TRP A 147 -9.17 14.44 11.96
CA TRP A 147 -9.53 13.81 13.22
C TRP A 147 -8.45 14.03 14.24
N SER A 148 -8.81 14.49 15.40
CA SER A 148 -7.93 14.60 16.54
C SER A 148 -8.50 13.86 17.75
N ILE A 149 -7.65 13.22 18.54
CA ILE A 149 -8.05 12.60 19.80
C ILE A 149 -8.10 13.71 20.85
N LYS A 150 -9.25 13.85 21.52
CA LYS A 150 -9.36 14.76 22.66
C LYS A 150 -8.41 14.34 23.78
N GLY A 151 -7.70 15.26 24.38
CA GLY A 151 -6.60 15.03 25.31
C GLY A 151 -6.89 14.14 26.52
N ASN A 152 -8.16 13.88 26.82
CA ASN A 152 -8.56 13.01 27.93
C ASN A 152 -8.85 11.56 27.54
N CYS A 153 -8.70 11.21 26.26
CA CYS A 153 -9.00 9.86 25.76
C CYS A 153 -7.72 9.04 25.58
N ILE A 154 -7.04 8.77 26.68
CA ILE A 154 -5.76 8.04 26.68
C ILE A 154 -5.92 6.56 26.31
N ALA A 155 -7.11 5.99 26.47
CA ALA A 155 -7.38 4.58 26.20
C ALA A 155 -7.34 4.18 24.71
N ILE A 156 -7.27 5.14 23.79
CA ILE A 156 -7.31 4.91 22.36
C ILE A 156 -5.89 4.93 21.74
N VAL A 157 -4.89 5.30 22.48
CA VAL A 157 -3.51 5.40 22.01
C VAL A 157 -2.65 4.25 22.51
#